data_159fe6440b933fa9db3396a67a0c1d14
#
_entry.id   159fe6440b933fa9db3396a67a0c1d14
#
_cell.length_a   1.000
_cell.length_b   1.000
_cell.length_c   1.000
_cell.angle_alpha   90.00
_cell.angle_beta   90.00
_cell.angle_gamma   90.00
#
_symmetry.space_group_name_H-M   'P 1'
#
loop_
_entity.id
_entity.type
_entity.pdbx_description
1 polymer ?
#
loop_
_entity_poly.entity_id
_entity_poly.type
_entity_poly.pdbx_seq_one_letter_code
_entity_poly.pdbx_strand_id
1 'polypeptide(L)'
;MKLKYINSLKGICCLIVFTGHMISLLMPYVYFGETYPMHTATEESLFKTPLNLFFNAPSALMCFLLLSGFLVPLSTFKTDPQNVLVNWWKRYLRLMPMVVIGCVLGWLVMKAGLVYSLKAIDITYAKNYTEWFNNFEPGKLIEKNGPIYDGMIGSFLDRSLYNAPLGTIKFIWINSFVLLIINKFCSKLKVRYIIYGILICLSYMSGRLQYENFYVGIMLLGMLLCDVFYNPLSSGKRLPVPMGIICMIAGVYLASVPKGSPGNGIYSWIVTLPITHYLYWAIGWSFIVIAIESVSGIRRFLENRVFLWLGDVSFAIFAVHWPVV
;
A
#
# COMPACT_ATOMS: atom_id res chain seq x y z
N MET A 1 22.24 7.29 1.19
CA MET A 1 21.62 7.91 0.00
C MET A 1 20.14 8.09 0.31
N LYS A 2 19.60 9.30 0.24
CA LYS A 2 18.18 9.56 0.45
C LYS A 2 17.52 9.58 -0.93
N LEU A 3 16.71 8.58 -1.25
CA LEU A 3 16.00 8.53 -2.53
C LEU A 3 14.72 9.38 -2.37
N LYS A 4 14.80 10.64 -2.80
CA LYS A 4 13.72 11.63 -2.60
C LYS A 4 12.41 11.21 -3.29
N TYR A 5 12.49 10.64 -4.49
CA TYR A 5 11.31 10.20 -5.24
C TYR A 5 10.48 9.15 -4.49
N ILE A 6 11.09 8.31 -3.63
CA ILE A 6 10.35 7.33 -2.82
C ILE A 6 9.39 8.05 -1.85
N ASN A 7 9.83 9.18 -1.29
CA ASN A 7 8.98 9.99 -0.42
C ASN A 7 7.79 10.53 -1.20
N SER A 8 8.04 11.09 -2.38
CA SER A 8 7.00 11.60 -3.28
C SER A 8 6.00 10.52 -3.69
N LEU A 9 6.49 9.32 -4.03
CA LEU A 9 5.63 8.20 -4.42
C LEU A 9 4.74 7.75 -3.26
N LYS A 10 5.26 7.74 -2.03
CA LYS A 10 4.42 7.51 -0.83
C LYS A 10 3.34 8.58 -0.67
N GLY A 11 3.66 9.84 -0.93
CA GLY A 11 2.70 10.93 -0.89
C GLY A 11 1.56 10.73 -1.89
N ILE A 12 1.89 10.39 -3.13
CA ILE A 12 0.91 10.10 -4.18
C ILE A 12 0.04 8.91 -3.78
N CYS A 13 0.63 7.80 -3.33
CA CYS A 13 -0.13 6.63 -2.87
C CYS A 13 -1.04 6.96 -1.69
N CYS A 14 -0.63 7.86 -0.80
CA CYS A 14 -1.46 8.30 0.32
C CYS A 14 -2.70 9.07 -0.16
N LEU A 15 -2.56 9.95 -1.16
CA LEU A 15 -3.72 10.60 -1.79
C LEU A 15 -4.63 9.58 -2.47
N ILE A 16 -4.09 8.59 -3.18
CA ILE A 16 -4.88 7.52 -3.79
C ILE A 16 -5.67 6.74 -2.73
N VAL A 17 -5.07 6.45 -1.56
CA VAL A 17 -5.78 5.79 -0.46
C VAL A 17 -6.91 6.68 0.06
N PHE A 18 -6.64 7.95 0.30
CA PHE A 18 -7.64 8.91 0.76
C PHE A 18 -8.81 9.03 -0.24
N THR A 19 -8.52 9.33 -1.50
CA THR A 19 -9.54 9.45 -2.56
C THR A 19 -10.29 8.13 -2.77
N GLY A 20 -9.61 6.99 -2.70
CA GLY A 20 -10.22 5.68 -2.80
C GLY A 20 -11.23 5.41 -1.68
N HIS A 21 -10.92 5.76 -0.43
CA HIS A 21 -11.87 5.61 0.67
C HIS A 21 -13.06 6.58 0.55
N MET A 22 -12.81 7.83 0.15
CA MET A 22 -13.89 8.79 -0.14
C MET A 22 -14.83 8.27 -1.23
N ILE A 23 -14.26 7.81 -2.35
CA ILE A 23 -15.04 7.30 -3.49
C ILE A 23 -15.75 5.99 -3.14
N SER A 24 -15.17 5.11 -2.34
CA SER A 24 -15.83 3.88 -1.89
C SER A 24 -17.12 4.13 -1.10
N LEU A 25 -17.21 5.30 -0.44
CA LEU A 25 -18.41 5.74 0.28
C LEU A 25 -19.37 6.51 -0.63
N LEU A 26 -18.88 7.44 -1.45
CA LEU A 26 -19.71 8.39 -2.21
C LEU A 26 -20.15 7.84 -3.57
N MET A 27 -19.28 7.07 -4.24
CA MET A 27 -19.50 6.50 -5.58
C MET A 27 -19.04 5.04 -5.59
N PRO A 28 -19.76 4.13 -4.90
CA PRO A 28 -19.31 2.74 -4.70
C PRO A 28 -19.07 1.99 -6.00
N TYR A 29 -19.77 2.33 -7.09
CA TYR A 29 -19.53 1.74 -8.41
C TYR A 29 -18.09 1.93 -8.88
N VAL A 30 -17.50 3.12 -8.71
CA VAL A 30 -16.10 3.40 -9.13
C VAL A 30 -15.09 2.54 -8.40
N TYR A 31 -15.42 2.11 -7.17
CA TYR A 31 -14.51 1.32 -6.34
C TYR A 31 -14.76 -0.19 -6.42
N PHE A 32 -16.04 -0.60 -6.39
CA PHE A 32 -16.44 -2.01 -6.32
C PHE A 32 -16.97 -2.59 -7.64
N GLY A 33 -17.31 -1.74 -8.61
CA GLY A 33 -17.79 -2.13 -9.93
C GLY A 33 -19.28 -2.45 -10.00
N GLU A 34 -19.64 -3.30 -10.97
CA GLU A 34 -21.01 -3.58 -11.43
C GLU A 34 -21.95 -4.17 -10.35
N THR A 35 -21.44 -4.56 -9.20
CA THR A 35 -22.25 -5.02 -8.07
C THR A 35 -22.98 -3.89 -7.34
N TYR A 36 -22.67 -2.64 -7.69
CA TYR A 36 -23.24 -1.43 -7.09
C TYR A 36 -23.99 -0.58 -8.12
N PRO A 37 -25.02 0.16 -7.70
CA PRO A 37 -25.72 1.07 -8.59
C PRO A 37 -24.79 2.19 -9.04
N MET A 38 -24.88 2.54 -10.31
CA MET A 38 -24.20 3.67 -10.93
C MET A 38 -25.07 4.92 -10.77
N HIS A 39 -24.51 6.01 -10.27
CA HIS A 39 -25.21 7.28 -10.11
C HIS A 39 -25.05 8.17 -11.35
N THR A 40 -23.90 8.08 -12.02
CA THR A 40 -23.58 8.88 -13.21
C THR A 40 -22.82 8.03 -14.25
N ALA A 41 -23.01 8.33 -15.54
CA ALA A 41 -22.31 7.61 -16.63
C ALA A 41 -20.77 7.76 -16.57
N THR A 42 -20.26 8.80 -15.90
CA THR A 42 -18.82 9.01 -15.73
C THR A 42 -18.17 7.96 -14.82
N GLU A 43 -18.94 7.35 -13.91
CA GLU A 43 -18.43 6.33 -12.98
C GLU A 43 -17.92 5.09 -13.73
N GLU A 44 -18.60 4.70 -14.80
CA GLU A 44 -18.17 3.59 -15.64
C GLU A 44 -16.80 3.86 -16.29
N SER A 45 -16.60 5.05 -16.82
CA SER A 45 -15.32 5.47 -17.40
C SER A 45 -14.20 5.48 -16.36
N LEU A 46 -14.47 5.95 -15.15
CA LEU A 46 -13.49 5.95 -14.05
C LEU A 46 -13.13 4.52 -13.61
N PHE A 47 -14.11 3.61 -13.58
CA PHE A 47 -13.89 2.23 -13.17
C PHE A 47 -13.15 1.40 -14.23
N LYS A 48 -13.55 1.50 -15.52
CA LYS A 48 -13.08 0.62 -16.61
C LYS A 48 -11.80 1.10 -17.32
N THR A 49 -11.20 2.22 -16.91
CA THR A 49 -10.01 2.80 -17.54
C THR A 49 -8.84 2.94 -16.55
N PRO A 50 -7.61 3.26 -17.01
CA PRO A 50 -6.47 3.54 -16.14
C PRO A 50 -6.67 4.69 -15.14
N LEU A 51 -7.74 5.49 -15.31
CA LEU A 51 -8.14 6.50 -14.31
C LEU A 51 -8.53 5.88 -12.98
N ASN A 52 -8.91 4.61 -12.96
CA ASN A 52 -9.16 3.87 -11.73
C ASN A 52 -7.96 3.91 -10.75
N LEU A 53 -6.73 4.05 -11.25
CA LEU A 53 -5.54 4.16 -10.39
C LEU A 53 -5.68 5.22 -9.31
N PHE A 54 -6.31 6.36 -9.62
CA PHE A 54 -6.49 7.48 -8.67
C PHE A 54 -7.44 7.17 -7.50
N PHE A 55 -8.19 6.08 -7.60
CA PHE A 55 -9.18 5.65 -6.61
C PHE A 55 -8.92 4.24 -6.08
N ASN A 56 -7.88 3.57 -6.58
CA ASN A 56 -7.57 2.19 -6.23
C ASN A 56 -6.72 2.12 -4.95
N ALA A 57 -7.37 2.35 -3.80
CA ALA A 57 -6.70 2.28 -2.50
C ALA A 57 -5.98 0.95 -2.22
N PRO A 58 -6.54 -0.24 -2.55
CA PRO A 58 -5.81 -1.51 -2.41
C PRO A 58 -4.55 -1.57 -3.26
N SER A 59 -4.58 -1.07 -4.49
CA SER A 59 -3.38 -1.00 -5.34
C SER A 59 -2.30 -0.09 -4.71
N ALA A 60 -2.69 1.09 -4.20
CA ALA A 60 -1.77 1.99 -3.52
C ALA A 60 -1.16 1.36 -2.25
N LEU A 61 -1.92 0.54 -1.51
CA LEU A 61 -1.39 -0.24 -0.39
C LEU A 61 -0.28 -1.20 -0.86
N MET A 62 -0.42 -1.84 -2.04
CA MET A 62 0.63 -2.70 -2.59
C MET A 62 1.90 -1.90 -2.89
N CYS A 63 1.77 -0.64 -3.36
CA CYS A 63 2.90 0.26 -3.48
C CYS A 63 3.58 0.54 -2.13
N PHE A 64 2.83 0.83 -1.07
CA PHE A 64 3.41 1.04 0.26
C PHE A 64 4.18 -0.18 0.77
N LEU A 65 3.65 -1.39 0.57
CA LEU A 65 4.32 -2.63 0.93
C LEU A 65 5.61 -2.82 0.13
N LEU A 66 5.55 -2.65 -1.20
CA LEU A 66 6.69 -2.73 -2.09
C LEU A 66 7.79 -1.74 -1.70
N LEU A 67 7.44 -0.46 -1.47
CA LEU A 67 8.39 0.57 -1.04
C LEU A 67 8.93 0.30 0.37
N SER A 68 8.13 -0.30 1.25
CA SER A 68 8.59 -0.70 2.58
C SER A 68 9.65 -1.79 2.51
N GLY A 69 9.46 -2.78 1.62
CA GLY A 69 10.45 -3.80 1.33
C GLY A 69 11.71 -3.24 0.66
N PHE A 70 11.53 -2.32 -0.30
CA PHE A 70 12.64 -1.64 -0.98
C PHE A 70 13.57 -0.88 -0.02
N LEU A 71 13.01 -0.29 1.05
CA LEU A 71 13.79 0.48 2.02
C LEU A 71 14.56 -0.39 3.02
N VAL A 72 14.24 -1.68 3.17
CA VAL A 72 14.93 -2.57 4.11
C VAL A 72 16.41 -2.70 3.77
N PRO A 73 16.83 -3.11 2.55
CA PRO A 73 18.25 -3.23 2.22
C PRO A 73 19.00 -1.89 2.25
N LEU A 74 18.36 -0.80 1.81
CA LEU A 74 18.99 0.53 1.82
C LEU A 74 19.47 0.96 3.20
N SER A 75 18.77 0.56 4.26
CA SER A 75 19.18 0.84 5.63
C SER A 75 20.41 0.04 6.04
N THR A 76 20.62 -1.15 5.44
CA THR A 76 21.69 -2.09 5.80
C THR A 76 22.93 -1.95 4.93
N PHE A 77 22.83 -1.45 3.70
CA PHE A 77 23.99 -1.19 2.84
C PHE A 77 24.93 -0.11 3.38
N LYS A 78 24.44 0.74 4.28
CA LYS A 78 25.20 1.85 4.88
C LYS A 78 25.70 1.59 6.28
N THR A 79 25.04 0.73 7.01
CA THR A 79 25.37 0.39 8.39
C THR A 79 25.51 -1.11 8.47
N ASP A 80 26.54 -1.56 9.21
CA ASP A 80 26.74 -2.98 9.46
C ASP A 80 25.41 -3.59 9.96
N PRO A 81 24.90 -4.67 9.34
CA PRO A 81 23.60 -5.26 9.67
C PRO A 81 23.54 -5.92 11.06
N GLN A 82 24.41 -5.50 11.99
CA GLN A 82 24.71 -6.22 13.22
C GLN A 82 23.49 -6.40 14.13
N ASN A 83 22.47 -5.56 14.08
CA ASN A 83 21.37 -5.69 15.01
C ASN A 83 19.98 -5.56 14.35
N VAL A 84 19.47 -6.69 13.81
CA VAL A 84 18.15 -6.81 13.22
C VAL A 84 17.06 -6.32 14.18
N LEU A 85 17.15 -6.71 15.46
CA LEU A 85 16.19 -6.33 16.49
C LEU A 85 16.14 -4.80 16.70
N VAL A 86 17.32 -4.16 16.80
CA VAL A 86 17.38 -2.70 16.97
C VAL A 86 16.77 -1.96 15.80
N ASN A 87 17.05 -2.40 14.57
CA ASN A 87 16.48 -1.78 13.37
C ASN A 87 14.96 -1.98 13.28
N TRP A 88 14.47 -3.13 13.69
CA TRP A 88 13.05 -3.42 13.77
C TRP A 88 12.34 -2.58 14.83
N TRP A 89 12.88 -2.47 16.05
CA TRP A 89 12.35 -1.61 17.10
C TRP A 89 12.38 -0.12 16.75
N LYS A 90 13.43 0.37 16.11
CA LYS A 90 13.48 1.75 15.60
C LYS A 90 12.34 2.02 14.62
N ARG A 91 11.94 1.01 13.82
CA ARG A 91 10.82 1.14 12.90
C ARG A 91 9.49 1.25 13.64
N TYR A 92 9.29 0.44 14.69
CA TYR A 92 8.12 0.56 15.57
C TYR A 92 8.04 1.96 16.20
N LEU A 93 9.10 2.39 16.88
CA LEU A 93 9.13 3.69 17.56
C LEU A 93 8.89 4.88 16.62
N ARG A 94 9.24 4.75 15.34
CA ARG A 94 8.97 5.79 14.33
C ARG A 94 7.51 5.80 13.88
N LEU A 95 6.85 4.66 13.79
CA LEU A 95 5.48 4.54 13.31
C LEU A 95 4.46 4.81 14.43
N MET A 96 4.72 4.31 15.63
CA MET A 96 3.80 4.27 16.75
C MET A 96 3.18 5.64 17.12
N PRO A 97 3.91 6.77 17.21
CA PRO A 97 3.31 8.04 17.63
C PRO A 97 2.17 8.49 16.71
N MET A 98 2.35 8.37 15.40
CA MET A 98 1.31 8.75 14.44
C MET A 98 0.13 7.78 14.44
N VAL A 99 0.37 6.50 14.67
CA VAL A 99 -0.69 5.49 14.82
C VAL A 99 -1.53 5.81 16.06
N VAL A 100 -0.91 6.14 17.19
CA VAL A 100 -1.62 6.56 18.41
C VAL A 100 -2.46 7.82 18.15
N ILE A 101 -1.91 8.84 17.49
CA ILE A 101 -2.66 10.05 17.12
C ILE A 101 -3.88 9.70 16.27
N GLY A 102 -3.72 8.84 15.25
CA GLY A 102 -4.82 8.41 14.39
C GLY A 102 -5.92 7.65 15.14
N CYS A 103 -5.55 6.77 16.08
CA CYS A 103 -6.51 6.05 16.92
C CYS A 103 -7.22 6.98 17.91
N VAL A 104 -6.51 7.94 18.52
CA VAL A 104 -7.11 8.94 19.42
C VAL A 104 -8.10 9.82 18.66
N LEU A 105 -7.77 10.28 17.46
CA LEU A 105 -8.69 11.06 16.62
C LEU A 105 -9.94 10.26 16.26
N GLY A 106 -9.79 9.00 15.82
CA GLY A 106 -10.93 8.14 15.54
C GLY A 106 -11.84 7.94 16.76
N TRP A 107 -11.23 7.70 17.93
CA TRP A 107 -11.98 7.60 19.19
C TRP A 107 -12.71 8.91 19.54
N LEU A 108 -12.08 10.06 19.37
CA LEU A 108 -12.70 11.38 19.64
C LEU A 108 -13.91 11.61 18.72
N VAL A 109 -13.79 11.32 17.43
CA VAL A 109 -14.89 11.44 16.46
C VAL A 109 -16.06 10.53 16.84
N MET A 110 -15.79 9.28 17.22
CA MET A 110 -16.81 8.34 17.68
C MET A 110 -17.48 8.81 18.97
N LYS A 111 -16.69 9.27 19.95
CA LYS A 111 -17.20 9.75 21.24
C LYS A 111 -18.04 11.02 21.11
N ALA A 112 -17.70 11.88 20.15
CA ALA A 112 -18.47 13.09 19.83
C ALA A 112 -19.75 12.81 19.02
N GLY A 113 -19.99 11.57 18.59
CA GLY A 113 -21.15 11.20 17.76
C GLY A 113 -21.08 11.74 16.33
N LEU A 114 -19.87 12.05 15.83
CA LEU A 114 -19.64 12.66 14.53
C LEU A 114 -19.44 11.63 13.40
N VAL A 115 -19.91 10.39 13.60
CA VAL A 115 -19.81 9.32 12.58
C VAL A 115 -21.02 9.42 11.64
N TYR A 116 -20.88 10.18 10.56
CA TYR A 116 -21.93 10.39 9.57
C TYR A 116 -21.88 9.39 8.39
N SER A 117 -20.82 8.66 8.24
CA SER A 117 -20.65 7.68 7.16
C SER A 117 -21.77 6.63 7.12
N LEU A 118 -22.30 6.20 8.26
CA LEU A 118 -23.46 5.28 8.32
C LEU A 118 -24.71 5.88 7.67
N LYS A 119 -24.96 7.19 7.85
CA LYS A 119 -26.08 7.89 7.20
C LYS A 119 -25.84 8.07 5.69
N ALA A 120 -24.60 8.27 5.29
CA ALA A 120 -24.24 8.39 3.87
C ALA A 120 -24.50 7.08 3.11
N ILE A 121 -24.31 5.92 3.75
CA ILE A 121 -24.56 4.61 3.15
C ILE A 121 -26.00 4.42 2.70
N ASP A 122 -26.97 4.95 3.45
CA ASP A 122 -28.39 4.89 3.08
C ASP A 122 -28.70 5.65 1.78
N ILE A 123 -27.91 6.67 1.48
CA ILE A 123 -28.05 7.52 0.26
C ILE A 123 -27.25 6.93 -0.90
N THR A 124 -26.03 6.48 -0.65
CA THR A 124 -25.08 6.05 -1.67
C THR A 124 -25.15 4.55 -1.98
N TYR A 125 -25.90 3.78 -1.19
CA TYR A 125 -26.01 2.33 -1.28
C TYR A 125 -24.67 1.59 -1.12
N ALA A 126 -23.67 2.18 -0.46
CA ALA A 126 -22.35 1.62 -0.24
C ALA A 126 -22.36 0.49 0.81
N LYS A 127 -23.16 -0.59 0.57
CA LYS A 127 -23.43 -1.67 1.54
C LYS A 127 -22.18 -2.39 2.08
N ASN A 128 -21.14 -2.58 1.26
CA ASN A 128 -19.89 -3.21 1.71
C ASN A 128 -19.09 -2.33 2.68
N TYR A 129 -19.42 -1.04 2.73
CA TYR A 129 -18.85 -0.15 3.73
C TYR A 129 -19.36 -0.48 5.13
N THR A 130 -20.60 -1.01 5.25
CA THR A 130 -21.18 -1.47 6.53
C THR A 130 -20.41 -2.65 7.11
N GLU A 131 -19.87 -3.57 6.32
CA GLU A 131 -19.08 -4.69 6.86
C GLU A 131 -17.79 -4.21 7.52
N TRP A 132 -17.17 -3.17 6.99
CA TRP A 132 -16.04 -2.51 7.63
C TRP A 132 -16.42 -1.74 8.89
N PHE A 133 -17.64 -1.16 8.93
CA PHE A 133 -18.16 -0.38 10.05
C PHE A 133 -19.03 -1.20 11.03
N ASN A 134 -19.62 -2.32 10.63
CA ASN A 134 -20.40 -3.18 11.54
C ASN A 134 -19.57 -3.80 12.67
N ASN A 135 -18.25 -3.86 12.48
CA ASN A 135 -17.33 -4.06 13.58
C ASN A 135 -17.13 -2.80 14.43
N PHE A 136 -17.70 -1.66 14.03
CA PHE A 136 -17.64 -0.34 14.63
C PHE A 136 -19.02 0.07 15.13
N GLU A 137 -19.61 -0.71 16.03
CA GLU A 137 -20.69 -0.18 16.89
C GLU A 137 -20.02 0.82 17.85
N PRO A 138 -20.20 2.14 17.69
CA PRO A 138 -19.48 3.13 18.50
C PRO A 138 -19.63 2.93 19.99
N GLY A 139 -20.81 2.45 20.44
CA GLY A 139 -21.08 2.18 21.85
C GLY A 139 -20.32 1.01 22.45
N LYS A 140 -20.10 -0.09 21.69
CA LYS A 140 -19.41 -1.28 22.20
C LYS A 140 -17.88 -1.17 22.15
N LEU A 141 -17.32 -0.33 21.27
CA LEU A 141 -15.88 -0.16 21.10
C LEU A 141 -15.26 0.76 22.14
N ILE A 142 -16.00 1.76 22.60
CA ILE A 142 -15.54 2.73 23.60
C ILE A 142 -15.19 2.06 24.94
N GLU A 143 -15.77 0.90 25.21
CA GLU A 143 -15.61 0.20 26.50
C GLU A 143 -14.45 -0.81 26.54
N LYS A 144 -13.92 -1.25 25.38
CA LYS A 144 -13.07 -2.46 25.36
C LYS A 144 -11.60 -2.23 25.64
N ASN A 145 -10.96 -1.26 25.00
CA ASN A 145 -9.56 -0.87 25.21
C ASN A 145 -9.39 0.58 24.77
N GLY A 146 -8.69 1.39 25.53
CA GLY A 146 -8.50 2.80 25.17
C GLY A 146 -7.74 3.00 23.85
N PRO A 147 -7.91 4.16 23.19
CA PRO A 147 -7.30 4.44 21.89
C PRO A 147 -5.76 4.45 21.93
N ILE A 148 -5.16 4.69 23.09
CA ILE A 148 -3.70 4.63 23.28
C ILE A 148 -3.23 3.17 23.19
N TYR A 149 -3.93 2.23 23.84
CA TYR A 149 -3.61 0.80 23.74
C TYR A 149 -3.76 0.31 22.29
N ASP A 150 -4.86 0.70 21.62
CA ASP A 150 -5.08 0.33 20.22
C ASP A 150 -3.97 0.88 19.31
N GLY A 151 -3.54 2.13 19.51
CA GLY A 151 -2.46 2.74 18.75
C GLY A 151 -1.08 2.16 19.04
N MET A 152 -0.81 1.75 20.29
CA MET A 152 0.50 1.18 20.66
C MET A 152 0.61 -0.32 20.38
N ILE A 153 -0.45 -1.09 20.57
CA ILE A 153 -0.42 -2.55 20.56
C ILE A 153 -1.39 -3.11 19.52
N GLY A 154 -2.67 -2.73 19.56
CA GLY A 154 -3.72 -3.30 18.72
C GLY A 154 -3.38 -3.21 17.23
N SER A 155 -3.06 -2.02 16.74
CA SER A 155 -2.73 -1.77 15.33
C SER A 155 -1.45 -2.49 14.84
N PHE A 156 -0.57 -2.93 15.75
CA PHE A 156 0.68 -3.62 15.41
C PHE A 156 0.59 -5.14 15.53
N LEU A 157 -0.32 -5.67 16.34
CA LEU A 157 -0.40 -7.12 16.58
C LEU A 157 -1.69 -7.74 16.06
N ASP A 158 -2.79 -6.99 16.00
CA ASP A 158 -4.09 -7.50 15.58
C ASP A 158 -4.72 -6.60 14.50
N ARG A 159 -5.66 -5.77 14.89
CA ARG A 159 -6.38 -4.82 14.03
C ARG A 159 -6.57 -3.50 14.78
N SER A 160 -6.63 -2.39 14.05
CA SER A 160 -6.99 -1.12 14.65
C SER A 160 -8.50 -1.02 14.81
N LEU A 161 -8.95 -0.76 16.05
CA LEU A 161 -10.37 -0.64 16.37
C LEU A 161 -10.92 0.76 16.03
N TYR A 162 -10.11 1.80 16.24
CA TYR A 162 -10.55 3.18 16.06
C TYR A 162 -10.17 3.78 14.69
N ASN A 163 -9.33 3.06 13.91
CA ASN A 163 -8.87 3.52 12.62
C ASN A 163 -8.51 2.33 11.73
N ALA A 164 -9.50 1.75 11.04
CA ALA A 164 -9.36 0.49 10.30
C ALA A 164 -8.13 0.44 9.34
N PRO A 165 -7.81 1.48 8.54
CA PRO A 165 -6.62 1.48 7.69
C PRO A 165 -5.30 1.28 8.44
N LEU A 166 -5.21 1.72 9.71
CA LEU A 166 -3.99 1.55 10.51
C LEU A 166 -3.71 0.08 10.87
N GLY A 167 -4.70 -0.81 10.82
CA GLY A 167 -4.48 -2.25 10.96
C GLY A 167 -3.53 -2.84 9.91
N THR A 168 -3.27 -2.16 8.79
CA THR A 168 -2.29 -2.58 7.79
C THR A 168 -0.83 -2.38 8.25
N ILE A 169 -0.61 -1.57 9.29
CA ILE A 169 0.73 -1.28 9.85
C ILE A 169 1.35 -2.55 10.43
N LYS A 170 0.56 -3.47 10.98
CA LYS A 170 1.05 -4.77 11.48
C LYS A 170 1.85 -5.51 10.42
N PHE A 171 1.35 -5.56 9.18
CA PHE A 171 2.01 -6.25 8.08
C PHE A 171 3.33 -5.59 7.70
N ILE A 172 3.36 -4.25 7.65
CA ILE A 172 4.58 -3.49 7.37
C ILE A 172 5.63 -3.74 8.47
N TRP A 173 5.22 -3.75 9.71
CA TRP A 173 6.13 -3.91 10.85
C TRP A 173 6.61 -5.36 11.00
N ILE A 174 5.69 -6.34 11.08
CA ILE A 174 6.03 -7.76 11.26
C ILE A 174 6.85 -8.27 10.07
N ASN A 175 6.40 -8.04 8.83
CA ASN A 175 7.11 -8.51 7.65
C ASN A 175 8.47 -7.86 7.50
N SER A 176 8.65 -6.62 7.98
CA SER A 176 9.98 -6.00 7.96
C SER A 176 11.01 -6.73 8.83
N PHE A 177 10.59 -7.40 9.90
CA PHE A 177 11.47 -8.27 10.68
C PHE A 177 11.95 -9.46 9.86
N VAL A 178 11.04 -10.14 9.18
CA VAL A 178 11.37 -11.28 8.29
C VAL A 178 12.34 -10.83 7.19
N LEU A 179 12.05 -9.68 6.54
CA LEU A 179 12.91 -9.15 5.49
C LEU A 179 14.30 -8.75 6.00
N LEU A 180 14.41 -8.19 7.20
CA LEU A 180 15.70 -7.87 7.81
C LEU A 180 16.55 -9.12 8.04
N ILE A 181 15.92 -10.23 8.47
CA ILE A 181 16.60 -11.54 8.63
C ILE A 181 17.05 -12.04 7.26
N ILE A 182 16.16 -12.10 6.27
CA ILE A 182 16.49 -12.56 4.91
C ILE A 182 17.63 -11.70 4.32
N ASN A 183 17.55 -10.39 4.44
CA ASN A 183 18.58 -9.49 3.93
C ASN A 183 19.94 -9.72 4.62
N LYS A 184 19.95 -9.93 5.94
CA LYS A 184 21.18 -10.21 6.69
C LYS A 184 21.92 -11.46 6.17
N PHE A 185 21.18 -12.53 5.91
CA PHE A 185 21.76 -13.80 5.49
C PHE A 185 21.98 -13.92 3.98
N CYS A 186 21.11 -13.32 3.16
CA CYS A 186 21.09 -13.57 1.72
C CYS A 186 21.78 -12.47 0.90
N SER A 187 21.88 -11.22 1.36
CA SER A 187 22.33 -10.08 0.54
C SER A 187 23.74 -10.21 -0.05
N LYS A 188 24.61 -11.01 0.57
CA LYS A 188 25.99 -11.28 0.12
C LYS A 188 26.11 -12.54 -0.74
N LEU A 189 25.06 -13.37 -0.83
CA LEU A 189 25.10 -14.62 -1.58
C LEU A 189 24.98 -14.38 -3.08
N LYS A 190 25.74 -15.13 -3.89
CA LYS A 190 25.62 -15.09 -5.36
C LYS A 190 24.24 -15.58 -5.85
N VAL A 191 23.66 -16.54 -5.13
CA VAL A 191 22.36 -17.16 -5.44
C VAL A 191 21.14 -16.41 -4.86
N ARG A 192 21.34 -15.22 -4.27
CA ARG A 192 20.28 -14.46 -3.58
C ARG A 192 19.02 -14.20 -4.42
N TYR A 193 19.18 -13.96 -5.72
CA TYR A 193 18.04 -13.73 -6.61
C TYR A 193 17.15 -14.96 -6.78
N ILE A 194 17.77 -16.16 -6.78
CA ILE A 194 17.03 -17.43 -6.82
C ILE A 194 16.26 -17.61 -5.50
N ILE A 195 16.91 -17.33 -4.36
CA ILE A 195 16.27 -17.41 -3.04
C ILE A 195 15.08 -16.45 -2.97
N TYR A 196 15.25 -15.17 -3.37
CA TYR A 196 14.15 -14.20 -3.39
C TYR A 196 13.01 -14.66 -4.32
N GLY A 197 13.33 -15.19 -5.51
CA GLY A 197 12.35 -15.73 -6.44
C GLY A 197 11.54 -16.86 -5.83
N ILE A 198 12.19 -17.84 -5.20
CA ILE A 198 11.53 -18.96 -4.52
C ILE A 198 10.62 -18.45 -3.40
N LEU A 199 11.10 -17.54 -2.55
CA LEU A 199 10.31 -16.99 -1.44
C LEU A 199 9.10 -16.18 -1.93
N ILE A 200 9.23 -15.44 -3.02
CA ILE A 200 8.11 -14.73 -3.66
C ILE A 200 7.09 -15.74 -4.20
N CYS A 201 7.52 -16.80 -4.89
CA CYS A 201 6.62 -17.84 -5.38
C CYS A 201 5.89 -18.55 -4.22
N LEU A 202 6.61 -18.92 -3.15
CA LEU A 202 6.00 -19.53 -1.97
C LEU A 202 4.98 -18.60 -1.30
N SER A 203 5.30 -17.30 -1.19
CA SER A 203 4.38 -16.29 -0.68
C SER A 203 3.12 -16.18 -1.55
N TYR A 204 3.27 -16.24 -2.88
CA TYR A 204 2.15 -16.25 -3.80
C TYR A 204 1.27 -17.49 -3.64
N MET A 205 1.88 -18.68 -3.58
CA MET A 205 1.15 -19.93 -3.40
C MET A 205 0.40 -19.97 -2.07
N SER A 206 1.03 -19.55 -0.98
CA SER A 206 0.39 -19.48 0.35
C SER A 206 -0.64 -18.37 0.44
N GLY A 207 -0.48 -17.28 -0.30
CA GLY A 207 -1.43 -16.17 -0.38
C GLY A 207 -2.75 -16.56 -1.04
N ARG A 208 -2.80 -17.62 -1.83
CA ARG A 208 -4.06 -18.20 -2.36
C ARG A 208 -4.90 -18.85 -1.26
N LEU A 209 -4.27 -19.29 -0.18
CA LEU A 209 -4.94 -19.86 0.99
C LEU A 209 -5.30 -18.77 2.01
N GLN A 210 -4.39 -17.82 2.23
CA GLN A 210 -4.57 -16.70 3.13
C GLN A 210 -3.96 -15.44 2.49
N TYR A 211 -4.82 -14.50 2.07
CA TYR A 211 -4.43 -13.33 1.28
C TYR A 211 -3.34 -12.46 1.94
N GLU A 212 -3.24 -12.47 3.26
CA GLU A 212 -2.22 -11.70 4.01
C GLU A 212 -0.78 -12.15 3.66
N ASN A 213 -0.61 -13.39 3.23
CA ASN A 213 0.69 -13.94 2.85
C ASN A 213 1.25 -13.29 1.56
N PHE A 214 0.39 -12.72 0.69
CA PHE A 214 0.85 -11.92 -0.45
C PHE A 214 1.71 -10.74 -0.03
N TYR A 215 1.44 -10.15 1.13
CA TYR A 215 2.12 -8.94 1.58
C TYR A 215 3.61 -9.14 1.80
N VAL A 216 4.01 -10.31 2.30
CA VAL A 216 5.44 -10.68 2.42
C VAL A 216 6.09 -10.74 1.04
N GLY A 217 5.44 -11.39 0.07
CA GLY A 217 5.95 -11.53 -1.30
C GLY A 217 6.12 -10.18 -2.00
N ILE A 218 5.18 -9.26 -1.80
CA ILE A 218 5.26 -7.91 -2.35
C ILE A 218 6.41 -7.12 -1.73
N MET A 219 6.62 -7.24 -0.42
CA MET A 219 7.76 -6.62 0.24
C MET A 219 9.09 -7.26 -0.20
N LEU A 220 9.14 -8.59 -0.42
CA LEU A 220 10.31 -9.28 -1.00
C LEU A 220 10.60 -8.80 -2.43
N LEU A 221 9.57 -8.55 -3.24
CA LEU A 221 9.72 -7.98 -4.58
C LEU A 221 10.34 -6.58 -4.50
N GLY A 222 9.90 -5.75 -3.56
CA GLY A 222 10.52 -4.45 -3.29
C GLY A 222 12.00 -4.58 -2.86
N MET A 223 12.31 -5.54 -2.00
CA MET A 223 13.68 -5.85 -1.59
C MET A 223 14.54 -6.30 -2.76
N LEU A 224 14.01 -7.16 -3.64
CA LEU A 224 14.66 -7.59 -4.88
C LEU A 224 15.00 -6.40 -5.78
N LEU A 225 14.07 -5.49 -6.02
CA LEU A 225 14.29 -4.29 -6.83
C LEU A 225 15.39 -3.41 -6.24
N CYS A 226 15.38 -3.21 -4.92
CA CYS A 226 16.45 -2.47 -4.25
C CYS A 226 17.81 -3.14 -4.42
N ASP A 227 17.86 -4.46 -4.29
CA ASP A 227 19.09 -5.22 -4.45
C ASP A 227 19.64 -5.12 -5.88
N VAL A 228 18.78 -5.21 -6.89
CA VAL A 228 19.16 -5.05 -8.31
C VAL A 228 19.76 -3.68 -8.58
N PHE A 229 19.20 -2.60 -8.05
CA PHE A 229 19.63 -1.24 -8.37
C PHE A 229 20.75 -0.70 -7.47
N TYR A 230 20.84 -1.15 -6.23
CA TYR A 230 21.66 -0.49 -5.21
C TYR A 230 22.62 -1.38 -4.43
N ASN A 231 22.54 -2.71 -4.57
CA ASN A 231 23.49 -3.59 -3.92
C ASN A 231 24.88 -3.42 -4.59
N PRO A 232 25.96 -3.20 -3.81
CA PRO A 232 27.33 -3.10 -4.34
C PRO A 232 27.78 -4.31 -5.17
N LEU A 233 27.19 -5.48 -4.95
CA LEU A 233 27.47 -6.71 -5.70
C LEU A 233 26.62 -6.87 -6.97
N SER A 234 25.72 -5.92 -7.23
CA SER A 234 24.87 -5.89 -8.42
C SER A 234 25.47 -4.98 -9.48
N SER A 235 25.11 -5.20 -10.75
CA SER A 235 25.56 -4.33 -11.85
C SER A 235 24.97 -2.91 -11.78
N GLY A 236 23.87 -2.72 -11.03
CA GLY A 236 23.19 -1.43 -10.92
C GLY A 236 22.65 -0.88 -12.24
N LYS A 237 22.59 -1.72 -13.29
CA LYS A 237 22.19 -1.30 -14.65
C LYS A 237 20.72 -0.89 -14.65
N ARG A 238 20.46 0.28 -15.25
CA ARG A 238 19.13 0.78 -15.53
C ARG A 238 18.75 0.46 -16.97
N LEU A 239 17.44 0.39 -17.22
CA LEU A 239 16.95 0.16 -18.58
C LEU A 239 17.19 1.41 -19.47
N PRO A 240 17.32 1.23 -20.79
CA PRO A 240 17.26 2.34 -21.74
C PRO A 240 15.95 3.13 -21.57
N VAL A 241 15.98 4.43 -21.84
CA VAL A 241 14.82 5.34 -21.67
C VAL A 241 13.55 4.83 -22.36
N PRO A 242 13.57 4.32 -23.61
CA PRO A 242 12.36 3.78 -24.25
C PRO A 242 11.75 2.61 -23.47
N MET A 243 12.59 1.69 -22.97
CA MET A 243 12.11 0.57 -22.15
C MET A 243 11.55 1.04 -20.80
N GLY A 244 12.15 2.07 -20.22
CA GLY A 244 11.61 2.70 -19.00
C GLY A 244 10.23 3.32 -19.22
N ILE A 245 10.00 3.94 -20.40
CA ILE A 245 8.67 4.47 -20.77
C ILE A 245 7.65 3.33 -20.94
N ILE A 246 8.03 2.25 -21.62
CA ILE A 246 7.17 1.06 -21.76
C ILE A 246 6.82 0.50 -20.38
N CYS A 247 7.79 0.40 -19.47
CA CYS A 247 7.53 -0.02 -18.08
C CYS A 247 6.55 0.93 -17.38
N MET A 248 6.64 2.25 -17.60
CA MET A 248 5.70 3.20 -17.00
C MET A 248 4.27 2.95 -17.50
N ILE A 249 4.08 2.81 -18.81
CA ILE A 249 2.75 2.58 -19.41
C ILE A 249 2.17 1.24 -18.92
N ALA A 250 2.94 0.16 -19.00
CA ALA A 250 2.53 -1.16 -18.51
C ALA A 250 2.27 -1.16 -17.00
N GLY A 251 3.10 -0.43 -16.25
CA GLY A 251 2.97 -0.27 -14.82
C GLY A 251 1.68 0.43 -14.40
N VAL A 252 1.37 1.56 -15.04
CA VAL A 252 0.10 2.28 -14.80
C VAL A 252 -1.08 1.40 -15.19
N TYR A 253 -1.03 0.72 -16.32
CA TYR A 253 -2.09 -0.19 -16.77
C TYR A 253 -2.37 -1.32 -15.76
N LEU A 254 -1.32 -2.00 -15.27
CA LEU A 254 -1.48 -3.10 -14.30
C LEU A 254 -1.85 -2.60 -12.90
N ALA A 255 -1.30 -1.47 -12.45
CA ALA A 255 -1.61 -0.92 -11.14
C ALA A 255 -3.05 -0.36 -11.05
N SER A 256 -3.66 -0.01 -12.19
CA SER A 256 -5.03 0.48 -12.28
C SER A 256 -6.09 -0.60 -12.50
N VAL A 257 -5.71 -1.88 -12.54
CA VAL A 257 -6.70 -2.98 -12.62
C VAL A 257 -7.74 -2.84 -11.51
N PRO A 258 -9.04 -2.75 -11.84
CA PRO A 258 -10.09 -2.56 -10.84
C PRO A 258 -10.18 -3.76 -9.88
N LYS A 259 -10.61 -3.51 -8.64
CA LYS A 259 -10.84 -4.56 -7.64
C LYS A 259 -12.04 -5.44 -8.00
N GLY A 260 -13.10 -4.85 -8.56
CA GLY A 260 -14.28 -5.57 -9.03
C GLY A 260 -14.10 -6.14 -10.43
N SER A 261 -15.04 -6.97 -10.87
CA SER A 261 -15.07 -7.47 -12.25
C SER A 261 -15.45 -6.34 -13.21
N PRO A 262 -14.61 -5.98 -14.19
CA PRO A 262 -14.93 -4.90 -15.12
C PRO A 262 -15.95 -5.30 -16.23
N GLY A 263 -16.47 -6.53 -16.23
CA GLY A 263 -17.39 -7.06 -17.24
C GLY A 263 -16.87 -6.88 -18.67
N ASN A 264 -16.91 -5.64 -19.17
CA ASN A 264 -16.42 -5.22 -20.48
C ASN A 264 -15.26 -4.21 -20.34
N GLY A 265 -14.52 -3.97 -21.43
CA GLY A 265 -13.48 -2.95 -21.50
C GLY A 265 -12.07 -3.50 -21.53
N ILE A 266 -11.07 -2.62 -21.36
CA ILE A 266 -9.65 -2.96 -21.55
C ILE A 266 -9.10 -3.95 -20.53
N TYR A 267 -9.80 -4.19 -19.43
CA TYR A 267 -9.42 -5.14 -18.38
C TYR A 267 -10.21 -6.46 -18.43
N SER A 268 -11.14 -6.65 -19.36
CA SER A 268 -11.99 -7.85 -19.44
C SER A 268 -11.20 -9.15 -19.54
N TRP A 269 -10.06 -9.15 -20.26
CA TRP A 269 -9.19 -10.31 -20.41
C TRP A 269 -8.48 -10.71 -19.11
N ILE A 270 -8.23 -9.76 -18.21
CA ILE A 270 -7.54 -10.00 -16.92
C ILE A 270 -8.39 -10.88 -16.00
N VAL A 271 -9.71 -10.69 -16.04
CA VAL A 271 -10.66 -11.43 -15.19
C VAL A 271 -10.70 -12.92 -15.54
N THR A 272 -10.36 -13.27 -16.79
CA THR A 272 -10.32 -14.67 -17.23
C THR A 272 -9.12 -15.45 -16.71
N LEU A 273 -8.09 -14.74 -16.21
CA LEU A 273 -6.89 -15.37 -15.69
C LEU A 273 -7.04 -15.72 -14.20
N PRO A 274 -6.61 -16.93 -13.77
CA PRO A 274 -6.68 -17.36 -12.37
C PRO A 274 -5.60 -16.67 -11.49
N ILE A 275 -5.39 -15.38 -11.73
CA ILE A 275 -4.37 -14.55 -11.06
C ILE A 275 -5.09 -13.54 -10.18
N THR A 276 -4.59 -13.34 -8.97
CA THR A 276 -5.18 -12.39 -8.04
C THR A 276 -4.83 -10.95 -8.39
N HIS A 277 -5.73 -10.00 -8.12
CA HIS A 277 -5.50 -8.56 -8.30
C HIS A 277 -4.22 -8.08 -7.61
N TYR A 278 -3.88 -8.65 -6.45
CA TYR A 278 -2.65 -8.30 -5.70
C TYR A 278 -1.38 -8.47 -6.55
N LEU A 279 -1.32 -9.50 -7.39
CA LEU A 279 -0.15 -9.73 -8.25
C LEU A 279 -0.06 -8.71 -9.38
N TYR A 280 -1.19 -8.39 -10.03
CA TYR A 280 -1.21 -7.35 -11.07
C TYR A 280 -0.74 -6.01 -10.51
N TRP A 281 -1.26 -5.61 -9.35
CA TRP A 281 -0.86 -4.37 -8.70
C TRP A 281 0.61 -4.38 -8.28
N ALA A 282 1.11 -5.49 -7.73
CA ALA A 282 2.52 -5.62 -7.33
C ALA A 282 3.47 -5.51 -8.53
N ILE A 283 3.15 -6.19 -9.65
CA ILE A 283 3.91 -6.09 -10.90
C ILE A 283 3.81 -4.68 -11.47
N GLY A 284 2.60 -4.10 -11.48
CA GLY A 284 2.38 -2.73 -11.96
C GLY A 284 3.24 -1.71 -11.22
N TRP A 285 3.21 -1.71 -9.89
CA TRP A 285 4.05 -0.81 -9.10
C TRP A 285 5.54 -1.10 -9.22
N SER A 286 5.93 -2.36 -9.44
CA SER A 286 7.32 -2.71 -9.73
C SER A 286 7.80 -2.08 -11.04
N PHE A 287 6.98 -2.14 -12.09
CA PHE A 287 7.28 -1.50 -13.38
C PHE A 287 7.36 0.03 -13.25
N ILE A 288 6.48 0.66 -12.46
CA ILE A 288 6.55 2.09 -12.17
C ILE A 288 7.88 2.44 -11.46
N VAL A 289 8.30 1.65 -10.46
CA VAL A 289 9.59 1.87 -9.78
C VAL A 289 10.76 1.69 -10.74
N ILE A 290 10.76 0.65 -11.59
CA ILE A 290 11.77 0.44 -12.63
C ILE A 290 11.82 1.62 -13.60
N ALA A 291 10.68 2.14 -14.02
CA ALA A 291 10.60 3.31 -14.89
C ALA A 291 11.20 4.57 -14.24
N ILE A 292 10.87 4.84 -12.98
CA ILE A 292 11.41 5.98 -12.23
C ILE A 292 12.94 5.85 -12.08
N GLU A 293 13.44 4.64 -11.85
CA GLU A 293 14.89 4.40 -11.76
C GLU A 293 15.60 4.57 -13.10
N SER A 294 14.93 4.27 -14.22
CA SER A 294 15.50 4.27 -15.55
C SER A 294 15.38 5.61 -16.27
N VAL A 295 14.31 6.39 -16.01
CA VAL A 295 14.02 7.64 -16.73
C VAL A 295 14.24 8.84 -15.81
N SER A 296 15.33 9.55 -15.99
CA SER A 296 15.72 10.70 -15.15
C SER A 296 14.69 11.83 -15.15
N GLY A 297 13.97 12.05 -16.26
CA GLY A 297 12.91 13.05 -16.36
C GLY A 297 11.75 12.77 -15.39
N ILE A 298 11.28 11.53 -15.32
CA ILE A 298 10.22 11.10 -14.38
C ILE A 298 10.69 11.28 -12.94
N ARG A 299 11.93 10.88 -12.65
CA ARG A 299 12.51 11.05 -11.31
C ARG A 299 12.56 12.53 -10.90
N ARG A 300 13.06 13.43 -11.77
CA ARG A 300 13.09 14.88 -11.51
C ARG A 300 11.70 15.46 -11.29
N PHE A 301 10.72 15.02 -12.07
CA PHE A 301 9.33 15.41 -11.90
C PHE A 301 8.80 15.06 -10.52
N LEU A 302 9.05 13.84 -10.04
CA LEU A 302 8.66 13.40 -8.70
C LEU A 302 9.44 14.11 -7.58
N GLU A 303 10.66 14.58 -7.86
CA GLU A 303 11.51 15.28 -6.88
C GLU A 303 11.23 16.79 -6.80
N ASN A 304 10.15 17.30 -7.42
CA ASN A 304 9.75 18.69 -7.24
C ASN A 304 9.21 18.96 -5.81
N ARG A 305 9.15 20.23 -5.44
CA ARG A 305 8.81 20.66 -4.07
C ARG A 305 7.42 20.18 -3.63
N VAL A 306 6.44 20.16 -4.52
CA VAL A 306 5.05 19.78 -4.22
C VAL A 306 4.98 18.31 -3.83
N PHE A 307 5.55 17.41 -4.66
CA PHE A 307 5.54 15.97 -4.35
C PHE A 307 6.41 15.61 -3.17
N LEU A 308 7.52 16.32 -2.96
CA LEU A 308 8.35 16.13 -1.77
C LEU A 308 7.59 16.51 -0.49
N TRP A 309 6.93 17.67 -0.49
CA TRP A 309 6.10 18.10 0.62
C TRP A 309 4.98 17.09 0.91
N LEU A 310 4.28 16.64 -0.16
CA LEU A 310 3.25 15.60 -0.04
C LEU A 310 3.81 14.32 0.58
N GLY A 311 5.02 13.92 0.20
CA GLY A 311 5.73 12.79 0.80
C GLY A 311 6.03 12.97 2.28
N ASP A 312 6.44 14.17 2.68
CA ASP A 312 6.76 14.47 4.09
C ASP A 312 5.52 14.41 5.01
N VAL A 313 4.36 14.83 4.50
CA VAL A 313 3.08 14.78 5.26
C VAL A 313 2.30 13.47 5.05
N SER A 314 2.75 12.58 4.17
CA SER A 314 2.00 11.39 3.74
C SER A 314 1.55 10.48 4.89
N PHE A 315 2.43 10.24 5.86
CA PHE A 315 2.07 9.37 6.98
C PHE A 315 1.06 10.02 7.93
N ALA A 316 1.13 11.35 8.09
CA ALA A 316 0.12 12.09 8.85
C ALA A 316 -1.25 12.00 8.16
N ILE A 317 -1.32 12.24 6.84
CA ILE A 317 -2.55 12.08 6.06
C ILE A 317 -3.08 10.65 6.20
N PHE A 318 -2.22 9.63 6.03
CA PHE A 318 -2.62 8.23 6.19
C PHE A 318 -3.16 7.92 7.59
N ALA A 319 -2.63 8.53 8.64
CA ALA A 319 -3.09 8.29 10.00
C ALA A 319 -4.42 8.99 10.33
N VAL A 320 -4.70 10.14 9.73
CA VAL A 320 -5.86 10.97 10.09
C VAL A 320 -7.01 10.92 9.08
N HIS A 321 -6.82 10.39 7.87
CA HIS A 321 -7.85 10.45 6.82
C HIS A 321 -9.11 9.68 7.15
N TRP A 322 -9.00 8.52 7.81
CA TRP A 322 -10.14 7.66 8.11
C TRP A 322 -11.19 8.31 9.02
N PRO A 323 -10.82 8.98 10.13
CA PRO A 323 -11.78 9.72 10.95
C PRO A 323 -12.46 10.88 10.21
N VAL A 324 -11.91 11.33 9.07
CA VAL A 324 -12.45 12.46 8.27
C VAL A 324 -13.39 11.96 7.17
N VAL A 325 -13.22 10.73 6.70
CA VAL A 325 -14.09 10.04 5.72
C VAL A 325 -15.30 9.44 6.42
#